data_dd0c4d447853dc8fa31e6c6dd6e340d1
#
_entry.id   dd0c4d447853dc8fa31e6c6dd6e340d1
#
_cell.length_a   1.000
_cell.length_b   1.000
_cell.length_c   1.000
_cell.angle_alpha   90.00
_cell.angle_beta   90.00
_cell.angle_gamma   90.00
#
_symmetry.space_group_name_H-M   'P 1'
#
loop_
_entity.id
_entity.type
_entity.pdbx_description
1 polymer ?
#
loop_
_entity_poly.entity_id
_entity_poly.type
_entity_poly.pdbx_seq_one_letter_code
_entity_poly.pdbx_strand_id
1 'polypeptide(L)'
;KKVEFKPAMGDSPLYEHHTTSLVFRDPPDHTRLRKLFQAAFTPKAIANLEPRIEKLVDGYLDAAEDKGSLDLVEDFAFMLPVEVVCDMLGAPSSERNSIRDWAQAILGGLEPVMTDETREQGSQAVNNFKDFLRDLIKHRRENPTSGESGEVLSALIEAEEDGEKLTELELLHQCIFLLNAGHETTTNMLANGIHELLTNDEQRGKLHKNPQLVESCIEEVLRFDSPIQLNNRRALEDTELGGVSIPQGSQVHLSIGGGNHDPEQFDRPGQFDIERTGNKHLAF
;
A
#
# COMPACT_ATOMS: atom_id res chain seq x y z
N LYS A 1 -3.43 -10.98 -16.17
CA LYS A 1 -3.27 -11.23 -14.72
C LYS A 1 -4.35 -12.14 -14.13
N LYS A 2 -5.64 -11.97 -14.49
CA LYS A 2 -6.74 -12.83 -13.96
C LYS A 2 -6.48 -14.34 -14.07
N VAL A 3 -5.87 -14.77 -15.17
CA VAL A 3 -5.62 -16.20 -15.45
C VAL A 3 -4.50 -16.78 -14.58
N GLU A 4 -3.60 -15.95 -14.08
CA GLU A 4 -2.41 -16.40 -13.33
C GLU A 4 -2.74 -16.85 -11.92
N PHE A 5 -3.72 -16.25 -11.28
CA PHE A 5 -4.14 -16.62 -9.92
C PHE A 5 -5.06 -17.86 -9.89
N LYS A 6 -5.76 -18.16 -10.99
CA LYS A 6 -6.75 -19.24 -11.02
C LYS A 6 -6.21 -20.61 -10.63
N PRO A 7 -5.01 -21.03 -11.08
CA PRO A 7 -4.47 -22.34 -10.69
C PRO A 7 -4.25 -22.51 -9.17
N ALA A 8 -3.84 -21.42 -8.50
CA ALA A 8 -3.58 -21.43 -7.06
C ALA A 8 -4.82 -21.14 -6.21
N MET A 9 -5.69 -20.24 -6.68
CA MET A 9 -6.82 -19.73 -5.89
C MET A 9 -8.17 -20.35 -6.24
N GLY A 10 -8.30 -21.02 -7.40
CA GLY A 10 -9.59 -21.55 -7.89
C GLY A 10 -10.61 -20.42 -8.10
N ASP A 11 -11.88 -20.72 -7.83
CA ASP A 11 -13.00 -19.74 -7.83
C ASP A 11 -13.33 -19.33 -6.39
N SER A 12 -12.32 -18.87 -5.64
CA SER A 12 -12.44 -18.47 -4.24
C SER A 12 -12.74 -16.96 -4.10
N PRO A 13 -13.26 -16.52 -2.94
CA PRO A 13 -13.36 -15.09 -2.61
C PRO A 13 -12.03 -14.35 -2.72
N LEU A 14 -10.92 -15.00 -2.39
CA LEU A 14 -9.57 -14.46 -2.54
C LEU A 14 -9.24 -14.22 -4.02
N TYR A 15 -9.59 -15.15 -4.92
CA TYR A 15 -9.47 -14.96 -6.37
C TYR A 15 -10.33 -13.80 -6.87
N GLU A 16 -11.59 -13.71 -6.41
CA GLU A 16 -12.48 -12.60 -6.73
C GLU A 16 -11.83 -11.26 -6.35
N HIS A 17 -11.29 -11.16 -5.13
CA HIS A 17 -10.62 -9.95 -4.66
C HIS A 17 -9.43 -9.58 -5.54
N HIS A 18 -8.49 -10.50 -5.75
CA HIS A 18 -7.29 -10.23 -6.54
C HIS A 18 -7.60 -9.90 -8.00
N THR A 19 -8.70 -10.41 -8.56
CA THR A 19 -9.06 -10.11 -9.95
C THR A 19 -9.98 -8.91 -10.11
N THR A 20 -10.51 -8.36 -9.02
CA THR A 20 -11.35 -7.16 -9.01
C THR A 20 -10.57 -5.92 -8.57
N SER A 21 -9.55 -6.08 -7.74
CA SER A 21 -8.71 -4.98 -7.28
C SER A 21 -7.96 -4.30 -8.41
N LEU A 22 -7.82 -2.97 -8.31
CA LEU A 22 -7.22 -2.08 -9.31
C LEU A 22 -5.85 -2.56 -9.79
N VAL A 23 -4.96 -2.95 -8.88
CA VAL A 23 -3.56 -3.31 -9.18
C VAL A 23 -3.42 -4.53 -10.08
N PHE A 24 -4.43 -5.41 -10.11
CA PHE A 24 -4.44 -6.63 -10.92
C PHE A 24 -5.25 -6.51 -12.22
N ARG A 25 -5.76 -5.31 -12.51
CA ARG A 25 -6.46 -5.01 -13.76
C ARG A 25 -5.50 -4.49 -14.83
N ASP A 26 -5.91 -4.66 -16.06
CA ASP A 26 -5.26 -4.07 -17.23
C ASP A 26 -6.24 -3.09 -17.93
N PRO A 27 -5.76 -2.16 -18.78
CA PRO A 27 -6.67 -1.32 -19.57
C PRO A 27 -7.67 -2.13 -20.37
N PRO A 28 -8.93 -1.65 -20.58
CA PRO A 28 -9.45 -0.33 -20.16
C PRO A 28 -9.90 -0.26 -18.69
N ASP A 29 -10.20 -1.41 -18.04
CA ASP A 29 -10.73 -1.48 -16.69
C ASP A 29 -9.83 -0.76 -15.67
N HIS A 30 -8.51 -1.00 -15.73
CA HIS A 30 -7.54 -0.33 -14.87
C HIS A 30 -7.64 1.18 -14.98
N THR A 31 -7.70 1.72 -16.21
CA THR A 31 -7.73 3.16 -16.45
C THR A 31 -8.98 3.79 -15.85
N ARG A 32 -10.14 3.15 -16.04
CA ARG A 32 -11.42 3.59 -15.47
C ARG A 32 -11.38 3.58 -13.94
N LEU A 33 -11.04 2.45 -13.35
CA LEU A 33 -10.99 2.31 -11.88
C LEU A 33 -10.00 3.29 -11.25
N ARG A 34 -8.83 3.50 -11.88
CA ARG A 34 -7.82 4.43 -11.39
C ARG A 34 -8.32 5.88 -11.37
N LYS A 35 -9.03 6.32 -12.40
CA LYS A 35 -9.62 7.66 -12.44
C LYS A 35 -10.64 7.86 -11.31
N LEU A 36 -11.57 6.90 -11.13
CA LEU A 36 -12.57 6.94 -10.07
C LEU A 36 -11.91 6.96 -8.68
N PHE A 37 -10.87 6.15 -8.51
CA PHE A 37 -10.13 6.08 -7.26
C PHE A 37 -9.38 7.38 -6.96
N GLN A 38 -8.70 7.95 -7.96
CA GLN A 38 -7.97 9.22 -7.80
C GLN A 38 -8.85 10.39 -7.41
N ALA A 39 -10.12 10.40 -7.83
CA ALA A 39 -11.07 11.45 -7.46
C ALA A 39 -11.29 11.55 -5.95
N ALA A 40 -11.11 10.45 -5.20
CA ALA A 40 -11.21 10.41 -3.75
C ALA A 40 -9.95 10.92 -3.01
N PHE A 41 -8.79 10.97 -3.70
CA PHE A 41 -7.50 11.36 -3.12
C PHE A 41 -7.12 12.79 -3.52
N THR A 42 -7.90 13.75 -3.07
CA THR A 42 -7.60 15.18 -3.31
C THR A 42 -6.47 15.66 -2.39
N PRO A 43 -5.68 16.69 -2.79
CA PRO A 43 -4.68 17.29 -1.90
C PRO A 43 -5.26 17.73 -0.54
N LYS A 44 -6.51 18.22 -0.53
CA LYS A 44 -7.21 18.61 0.70
C LYS A 44 -7.51 17.40 1.59
N ALA A 45 -7.98 16.28 1.01
CA ALA A 45 -8.26 15.05 1.76
C ALA A 45 -6.97 14.50 2.41
N ILE A 46 -5.85 14.54 1.69
CA ILE A 46 -4.55 14.11 2.22
C ILE A 46 -4.07 15.05 3.33
N ALA A 47 -4.13 16.38 3.13
CA ALA A 47 -3.72 17.35 4.16
C ALA A 47 -4.54 17.23 5.47
N ASN A 48 -5.81 16.83 5.37
CA ASN A 48 -6.65 16.63 6.56
C ASN A 48 -6.23 15.43 7.41
N LEU A 49 -5.40 14.52 6.90
CA LEU A 49 -4.87 13.38 7.67
C LEU A 49 -3.70 13.78 8.56
N GLU A 50 -2.96 14.83 8.23
CA GLU A 50 -1.72 15.22 8.93
C GLU A 50 -1.91 15.39 10.44
N PRO A 51 -2.89 16.18 10.96
CA PRO A 51 -3.06 16.35 12.40
C PRO A 51 -3.44 15.04 13.11
N ARG A 52 -4.08 14.12 12.38
CA ARG A 52 -4.45 12.82 12.93
C ARG A 52 -3.25 11.89 12.99
N ILE A 53 -2.40 11.91 11.96
CA ILE A 53 -1.15 11.15 11.92
C ILE A 53 -0.23 11.61 13.04
N GLU A 54 -0.04 12.92 13.22
CA GLU A 54 0.75 13.48 14.32
C GLU A 54 0.28 12.96 15.68
N LYS A 55 -1.04 13.04 15.94
CA LYS A 55 -1.62 12.54 17.20
C LYS A 55 -1.42 11.04 17.40
N LEU A 56 -1.46 10.23 16.33
CA LEU A 56 -1.18 8.80 16.43
C LEU A 56 0.28 8.55 16.77
N VAL A 57 1.19 9.25 16.08
CA VAL A 57 2.64 9.15 16.33
C VAL A 57 2.97 9.53 17.77
N ASP A 58 2.47 10.67 18.25
CA ASP A 58 2.66 11.11 19.64
C ASP A 58 2.18 10.04 20.63
N GLY A 59 0.97 9.48 20.40
CA GLY A 59 0.43 8.45 21.28
C GLY A 59 1.26 7.15 21.33
N TYR A 60 1.87 6.74 20.21
CA TYR A 60 2.77 5.58 20.18
C TYR A 60 4.10 5.88 20.87
N LEU A 61 4.63 7.10 20.71
CA LEU A 61 5.87 7.52 21.38
C LEU A 61 5.68 7.67 22.89
N ASP A 62 4.57 8.24 23.33
CA ASP A 62 4.22 8.33 24.76
C ASP A 62 4.12 6.94 25.40
N ALA A 63 3.44 6.00 24.72
CA ALA A 63 3.32 4.62 25.18
C ALA A 63 4.69 3.91 25.26
N ALA A 64 5.58 4.19 24.32
CA ALA A 64 6.93 3.65 24.31
C ALA A 64 7.78 4.24 25.44
N GLU A 65 7.63 5.54 25.73
CA GLU A 65 8.30 6.21 26.85
C GLU A 65 7.86 5.61 28.19
N ASP A 66 6.56 5.44 28.39
CA ASP A 66 5.99 4.82 29.60
C ASP A 66 6.46 3.38 29.80
N LYS A 67 6.55 2.60 28.71
CA LYS A 67 7.04 1.21 28.71
C LYS A 67 8.56 1.12 28.86
N GLY A 68 9.29 2.17 28.49
CA GLY A 68 10.76 2.22 28.46
C GLY A 68 11.40 1.42 27.32
N SER A 69 10.61 0.95 26.35
CA SER A 69 11.08 0.22 25.17
C SER A 69 10.04 0.27 24.07
N LEU A 70 10.48 0.12 22.81
CA LEU A 70 9.64 0.06 21.63
C LEU A 70 10.11 -1.09 20.73
N ASP A 71 9.19 -1.99 20.36
CA ASP A 71 9.39 -2.80 19.16
C ASP A 71 8.97 -1.93 17.97
N LEU A 72 9.95 -1.50 17.19
CA LEU A 72 9.71 -0.58 16.07
C LEU A 72 8.69 -1.10 15.06
N VAL A 73 8.70 -2.40 14.79
CA VAL A 73 7.81 -3.02 13.80
C VAL A 73 6.43 -3.20 14.41
N GLU A 74 6.32 -3.93 15.51
CA GLU A 74 5.04 -4.36 16.08
C GLU A 74 4.29 -3.22 16.77
N ASP A 75 5.02 -2.37 17.55
CA ASP A 75 4.40 -1.34 18.37
C ASP A 75 4.18 -0.01 17.60
N PHE A 76 4.82 0.17 16.41
CA PHE A 76 4.76 1.45 15.68
C PHE A 76 4.51 1.29 14.18
N ALA A 77 5.50 0.76 13.42
CA ALA A 77 5.48 0.80 11.96
C ALA A 77 4.31 0.00 11.36
N PHE A 78 3.91 -1.09 12.01
CA PHE A 78 2.78 -1.92 11.62
C PHE A 78 1.44 -1.28 11.99
N MET A 79 1.36 -0.63 13.15
CA MET A 79 0.11 -0.09 13.67
C MET A 79 -0.32 1.19 12.96
N LEU A 80 0.62 2.11 12.72
CA LEU A 80 0.32 3.45 12.21
C LEU A 80 -0.41 3.44 10.85
N PRO A 81 0.04 2.71 9.82
CA PRO A 81 -0.65 2.70 8.52
C PRO A 81 -2.06 2.15 8.57
N VAL A 82 -2.30 1.11 9.38
CA VAL A 82 -3.65 0.54 9.55
C VAL A 82 -4.61 1.57 10.14
N GLU A 83 -4.16 2.27 11.20
CA GLU A 83 -4.95 3.32 11.84
C GLU A 83 -5.32 4.43 10.85
N VAL A 84 -4.36 4.87 10.04
CA VAL A 84 -4.59 5.92 9.03
C VAL A 84 -5.60 5.45 7.98
N VAL A 85 -5.46 4.23 7.45
CA VAL A 85 -6.42 3.73 6.45
C VAL A 85 -7.79 3.47 7.06
N CYS A 86 -7.86 3.01 8.31
CA CYS A 86 -9.14 2.89 9.03
C CYS A 86 -9.82 4.26 9.19
N ASP A 87 -9.06 5.31 9.51
CA ASP A 87 -9.58 6.68 9.57
C ASP A 87 -10.07 7.16 8.18
N MET A 88 -9.32 6.88 7.10
CA MET A 88 -9.73 7.18 5.72
C MET A 88 -11.04 6.49 5.31
N LEU A 89 -11.28 5.29 5.81
CA LEU A 89 -12.52 4.54 5.58
C LEU A 89 -13.63 4.92 6.56
N GLY A 90 -13.32 5.66 7.63
CA GLY A 90 -14.26 5.94 8.72
C GLY A 90 -14.63 4.70 9.53
N ALA A 91 -13.72 3.74 9.63
CA ALA A 91 -13.92 2.50 10.39
C ALA A 91 -13.89 2.76 11.90
N PRO A 92 -14.83 2.21 12.70
CA PRO A 92 -14.83 2.34 14.14
C PRO A 92 -13.58 1.75 14.78
N SER A 93 -13.14 2.32 15.89
CA SER A 93 -11.94 1.84 16.62
C SER A 93 -12.09 0.39 17.12
N SER A 94 -13.32 -0.05 17.41
CA SER A 94 -13.61 -1.42 17.82
C SER A 94 -13.27 -2.48 16.77
N GLU A 95 -13.31 -2.12 15.49
CA GLU A 95 -13.15 -3.04 14.37
C GLU A 95 -11.70 -3.11 13.84
N ARG A 96 -10.82 -2.21 14.27
CA ARG A 96 -9.48 -2.06 13.69
C ARG A 96 -8.60 -3.30 13.83
N ASN A 97 -8.71 -4.01 14.95
CA ASN A 97 -8.00 -5.28 15.12
C ASN A 97 -8.48 -6.33 14.10
N SER A 98 -9.80 -6.47 13.94
CA SER A 98 -10.38 -7.40 12.96
C SER A 98 -9.95 -7.04 11.53
N ILE A 99 -9.99 -5.75 11.19
CA ILE A 99 -9.58 -5.24 9.87
C ILE A 99 -8.12 -5.57 9.60
N ARG A 100 -7.23 -5.38 10.58
CA ARG A 100 -5.81 -5.71 10.49
C ARG A 100 -5.62 -7.20 10.23
N ASP A 101 -6.26 -8.06 11.01
CA ASP A 101 -6.13 -9.51 10.89
C ASP A 101 -6.64 -10.00 9.53
N TRP A 102 -7.74 -9.43 9.02
CA TRP A 102 -8.23 -9.73 7.67
C TRP A 102 -7.25 -9.27 6.58
N ALA A 103 -6.67 -8.07 6.71
CA ALA A 103 -5.69 -7.57 5.74
C ALA A 103 -4.48 -8.51 5.66
N GLN A 104 -3.93 -8.92 6.79
CA GLN A 104 -2.80 -9.84 6.86
C GLN A 104 -3.13 -11.20 6.23
N ALA A 105 -4.30 -11.75 6.53
CA ALA A 105 -4.73 -13.03 5.94
C ALA A 105 -4.91 -12.93 4.40
N ILE A 106 -5.41 -11.80 3.89
CA ILE A 106 -5.56 -11.56 2.44
C ILE A 106 -4.19 -11.44 1.76
N LEU A 107 -3.24 -10.72 2.38
CA LEU A 107 -1.88 -10.55 1.86
C LEU A 107 -1.12 -11.88 1.82
N GLY A 108 -1.36 -12.78 2.76
CA GLY A 108 -0.82 -14.15 2.72
C GLY A 108 -1.17 -14.90 1.42
N GLY A 109 -2.24 -14.50 0.72
CA GLY A 109 -2.59 -15.02 -0.61
C GLY A 109 -1.67 -14.57 -1.74
N LEU A 110 -0.74 -13.64 -1.52
CA LEU A 110 0.26 -13.18 -2.49
C LEU A 110 1.63 -13.84 -2.30
N GLU A 111 1.79 -14.64 -1.24
CA GLU A 111 3.02 -15.36 -0.99
C GLU A 111 3.33 -16.36 -2.12
N PRO A 112 4.63 -16.60 -2.43
CA PRO A 112 5.04 -17.51 -3.50
C PRO A 112 4.53 -18.94 -3.31
N VAL A 113 4.33 -19.36 -2.08
CA VAL A 113 3.81 -20.70 -1.72
C VAL A 113 2.50 -20.53 -0.96
N MET A 114 1.40 -20.78 -1.65
CA MET A 114 0.07 -20.74 -1.06
C MET A 114 -0.36 -22.16 -0.66
N THR A 115 -0.66 -22.36 0.63
CA THR A 115 -1.27 -23.60 1.13
C THR A 115 -2.79 -23.54 1.02
N ASP A 116 -3.45 -24.69 1.15
CA ASP A 116 -4.93 -24.72 1.22
C ASP A 116 -5.46 -23.94 2.43
N GLU A 117 -4.75 -24.00 3.55
CA GLU A 117 -5.07 -23.25 4.76
C GLU A 117 -4.98 -21.74 4.54
N THR A 118 -3.87 -21.25 3.96
CA THR A 118 -3.69 -19.82 3.63
C THR A 118 -4.78 -19.32 2.68
N ARG A 119 -5.14 -20.14 1.68
CA ARG A 119 -6.22 -19.82 0.75
C ARG A 119 -7.58 -19.71 1.44
N GLU A 120 -7.89 -20.64 2.36
CA GLU A 120 -9.14 -20.64 3.10
C GLU A 120 -9.22 -19.45 4.07
N GLN A 121 -8.16 -19.19 4.84
CA GLN A 121 -8.08 -18.04 5.74
C GLN A 121 -8.22 -16.72 4.99
N GLY A 122 -7.51 -16.54 3.88
CA GLY A 122 -7.63 -15.35 3.04
C GLY A 122 -9.04 -15.19 2.44
N SER A 123 -9.67 -16.30 2.02
CA SER A 123 -11.04 -16.28 1.49
C SER A 123 -12.07 -15.89 2.55
N GLN A 124 -11.93 -16.44 3.76
CA GLN A 124 -12.79 -16.07 4.88
C GLN A 124 -12.59 -14.60 5.27
N ALA A 125 -11.35 -14.12 5.29
CA ALA A 125 -11.03 -12.72 5.57
C ALA A 125 -11.66 -11.76 4.53
N VAL A 126 -11.62 -12.11 3.23
CA VAL A 126 -12.30 -11.32 2.19
C VAL A 126 -13.80 -11.24 2.45
N ASN A 127 -14.45 -12.36 2.81
CA ASN A 127 -15.88 -12.36 3.09
C ASN A 127 -16.23 -11.50 4.31
N ASN A 128 -15.53 -11.70 5.43
CA ASN A 128 -15.73 -10.93 6.66
C ASN A 128 -15.55 -9.42 6.40
N PHE A 129 -14.51 -9.06 5.66
CA PHE A 129 -14.25 -7.66 5.34
C PHE A 129 -15.32 -7.08 4.41
N LYS A 130 -15.79 -7.83 3.41
CA LYS A 130 -16.91 -7.41 2.55
C LYS A 130 -18.18 -7.17 3.34
N ASP A 131 -18.49 -8.03 4.31
CA ASP A 131 -19.69 -7.89 5.14
C ASP A 131 -19.59 -6.64 6.02
N PHE A 132 -18.46 -6.44 6.69
CA PHE A 132 -18.18 -5.21 7.43
C PHE A 132 -18.30 -3.95 6.55
N LEU A 133 -17.69 -3.95 5.36
CA LEU A 133 -17.74 -2.80 4.45
C LEU A 133 -19.16 -2.52 3.93
N ARG A 134 -20.00 -3.55 3.70
CA ARG A 134 -21.40 -3.35 3.31
C ARG A 134 -22.18 -2.58 4.37
N ASP A 135 -22.00 -2.95 5.63
CA ASP A 135 -22.65 -2.26 6.76
C ASP A 135 -22.13 -0.84 6.89
N LEU A 136 -20.83 -0.63 6.75
CA LEU A 136 -20.20 0.69 6.80
C LEU A 136 -20.67 1.59 5.65
N ILE A 137 -20.72 1.10 4.42
CA ILE A 137 -21.19 1.81 3.23
C ILE A 137 -22.67 2.16 3.38
N LYS A 138 -23.49 1.21 3.85
CA LYS A 138 -24.91 1.46 4.12
C LYS A 138 -25.08 2.58 5.14
N HIS A 139 -24.38 2.49 6.28
CA HIS A 139 -24.41 3.54 7.31
C HIS A 139 -23.99 4.89 6.75
N ARG A 140 -22.97 4.92 5.90
CA ARG A 140 -22.45 6.16 5.28
C ARG A 140 -23.44 6.77 4.29
N ARG A 141 -24.13 5.96 3.50
CA ARG A 141 -25.20 6.42 2.58
C ARG A 141 -26.40 7.01 3.32
N GLU A 142 -26.76 6.43 4.48
CA GLU A 142 -27.84 6.90 5.35
C GLU A 142 -27.45 8.15 6.15
N ASN A 143 -26.15 8.31 6.44
CA ASN A 143 -25.58 9.42 7.21
C ASN A 143 -24.40 10.04 6.44
N PRO A 144 -24.65 10.81 5.37
CA PRO A 144 -23.60 11.43 4.59
C PRO A 144 -22.77 12.37 5.47
N THR A 145 -21.44 12.23 5.43
CA THR A 145 -20.54 13.21 6.03
C THR A 145 -20.22 14.28 4.98
N SER A 146 -20.09 15.54 5.41
CA SER A 146 -19.56 16.56 4.53
C SER A 146 -18.14 16.15 4.11
N GLY A 147 -17.81 16.23 2.82
CA GLY A 147 -16.49 15.87 2.28
C GLY A 147 -15.29 16.64 2.88
N GLU A 148 -15.53 17.38 3.96
CA GLU A 148 -14.54 18.08 4.78
C GLU A 148 -13.85 17.16 5.79
N SER A 149 -14.41 15.98 6.08
CA SER A 149 -13.88 15.05 7.08
C SER A 149 -12.62 14.27 6.65
N GLY A 150 -12.19 14.38 5.39
CA GLY A 150 -11.04 13.61 4.88
C GLY A 150 -11.36 12.12 4.62
N GLU A 151 -12.62 11.72 4.75
CA GLU A 151 -13.01 10.33 4.54
C GLU A 151 -13.05 9.96 3.04
N VAL A 152 -12.12 9.12 2.66
CA VAL A 152 -12.01 8.61 1.28
C VAL A 152 -13.19 7.73 0.90
N LEU A 153 -13.79 7.00 1.86
CA LEU A 153 -14.94 6.15 1.60
C LEU A 153 -16.13 6.93 1.04
N SER A 154 -16.47 8.08 1.63
CA SER A 154 -17.56 8.93 1.15
C SER A 154 -17.33 9.41 -0.28
N ALA A 155 -16.09 9.83 -0.58
CA ALA A 155 -15.71 10.23 -1.91
C ALA A 155 -15.73 9.07 -2.93
N LEU A 156 -15.35 7.85 -2.53
CA LEU A 156 -15.45 6.66 -3.38
C LEU A 156 -16.90 6.24 -3.67
N ILE A 157 -17.80 6.42 -2.70
CA ILE A 157 -19.24 6.14 -2.87
C ILE A 157 -19.84 7.09 -3.92
N GLU A 158 -19.40 8.34 -3.96
CA GLU A 158 -19.89 9.39 -4.84
C GLU A 158 -19.15 9.47 -6.17
N ALA A 159 -17.97 8.85 -6.26
CA ALA A 159 -17.11 8.96 -7.42
C ALA A 159 -17.82 8.55 -8.72
N GLU A 160 -17.83 9.45 -9.68
CA GLU A 160 -18.38 9.26 -11.02
C GLU A 160 -17.46 9.91 -12.05
N GLU A 161 -17.18 9.21 -13.12
CA GLU A 161 -16.38 9.69 -14.24
C GLU A 161 -17.07 9.29 -15.54
N ASP A 162 -17.34 10.25 -16.41
CA ASP A 162 -18.02 10.06 -17.70
C ASP A 162 -19.37 9.30 -17.59
N GLY A 163 -20.11 9.50 -16.50
CA GLY A 163 -21.37 8.79 -16.20
C GLY A 163 -21.20 7.37 -15.66
N GLU A 164 -19.97 6.91 -15.45
CA GLU A 164 -19.67 5.61 -14.85
C GLU A 164 -19.36 5.75 -13.35
N LYS A 165 -19.87 4.81 -12.57
CA LYS A 165 -19.59 4.69 -11.12
C LYS A 165 -18.92 3.36 -10.83
N LEU A 166 -18.33 3.26 -9.63
CA LEU A 166 -17.94 1.96 -9.09
C LEU A 166 -19.20 1.12 -8.85
N THR A 167 -19.20 -0.11 -9.35
CA THR A 167 -20.18 -1.09 -8.89
C THR A 167 -19.97 -1.38 -7.41
N GLU A 168 -20.99 -1.91 -6.71
CA GLU A 168 -20.85 -2.27 -5.29
C GLU A 168 -19.68 -3.25 -5.08
N LEU A 169 -19.53 -4.24 -5.95
CA LEU A 169 -18.44 -5.20 -5.87
C LEU A 169 -17.07 -4.52 -6.05
N GLU A 170 -16.95 -3.62 -7.01
CA GLU A 170 -15.73 -2.85 -7.20
C GLU A 170 -15.43 -1.98 -5.98
N LEU A 171 -16.41 -1.26 -5.45
CA LEU A 171 -16.24 -0.42 -4.27
C LEU A 171 -15.70 -1.22 -3.07
N LEU A 172 -16.31 -2.38 -2.76
CA LEU A 172 -15.86 -3.27 -1.70
C LEU A 172 -14.41 -3.69 -1.88
N HIS A 173 -14.07 -4.17 -3.09
CA HIS A 173 -12.72 -4.66 -3.36
C HIS A 173 -11.68 -3.53 -3.46
N GLN A 174 -12.05 -2.32 -3.87
CA GLN A 174 -11.15 -1.18 -3.82
C GLN A 174 -10.90 -0.71 -2.36
N CYS A 175 -11.87 -0.77 -1.47
CA CYS A 175 -11.66 -0.48 -0.04
C CYS A 175 -10.72 -1.50 0.62
N ILE A 176 -10.90 -2.80 0.35
CA ILE A 176 -9.99 -3.86 0.81
C ILE A 176 -8.57 -3.63 0.22
N PHE A 177 -8.50 -3.31 -1.06
CA PHE A 177 -7.23 -3.02 -1.73
C PHE A 177 -6.52 -1.80 -1.12
N LEU A 178 -7.25 -0.74 -0.79
CA LEU A 178 -6.69 0.46 -0.16
C LEU A 178 -5.96 0.10 1.13
N LEU A 179 -6.58 -0.71 1.98
CA LEU A 179 -5.95 -1.15 3.22
C LEU A 179 -4.68 -1.97 2.93
N ASN A 180 -4.79 -2.99 2.09
CA ASN A 180 -3.67 -3.87 1.78
C ASN A 180 -2.49 -3.11 1.14
N ALA A 181 -2.77 -2.18 0.23
CA ALA A 181 -1.74 -1.40 -0.45
C ALA A 181 -1.06 -0.38 0.48
N GLY A 182 -1.83 0.23 1.39
CA GLY A 182 -1.33 1.25 2.30
C GLY A 182 -0.66 0.69 3.57
N HIS A 183 -0.92 -0.56 3.92
CA HIS A 183 -0.44 -1.15 5.16
C HIS A 183 1.02 -1.65 5.02
N GLU A 184 1.24 -2.75 4.33
CA GLU A 184 2.53 -3.45 4.33
C GLU A 184 3.67 -2.61 3.75
N THR A 185 3.41 -1.90 2.66
CA THR A 185 4.42 -1.07 2.01
C THR A 185 4.89 0.07 2.90
N THR A 186 3.96 0.71 3.61
CA THR A 186 4.29 1.80 4.55
C THR A 186 4.96 1.27 5.81
N THR A 187 4.52 0.13 6.33
CA THR A 187 5.19 -0.59 7.43
C THR A 187 6.65 -0.84 7.11
N ASN A 188 6.93 -1.43 5.95
CA ASN A 188 8.29 -1.74 5.51
C ASN A 188 9.11 -0.46 5.31
N MET A 189 8.54 0.59 4.70
CA MET A 189 9.22 1.87 4.52
C MET A 189 9.63 2.49 5.87
N LEU A 190 8.74 2.51 6.85
CA LEU A 190 9.02 3.05 8.18
C LEU A 190 10.09 2.23 8.90
N ALA A 191 9.95 0.90 8.90
CA ALA A 191 10.91 0.01 9.55
C ALA A 191 12.30 0.11 8.91
N ASN A 192 12.38 0.04 7.59
CA ASN A 192 13.64 0.14 6.84
C ASN A 192 14.28 1.51 7.03
N GLY A 193 13.50 2.60 6.90
CA GLY A 193 14.02 3.96 7.03
C GLY A 193 14.59 4.25 8.41
N ILE A 194 13.91 3.83 9.47
CA ILE A 194 14.41 4.00 10.84
C ILE A 194 15.62 3.10 11.07
N HIS A 195 15.62 1.86 10.56
CA HIS A 195 16.77 0.96 10.63
C HIS A 195 18.01 1.59 9.99
N GLU A 196 17.87 2.12 8.77
CA GLU A 196 18.97 2.79 8.07
C GLU A 196 19.50 4.00 8.84
N LEU A 197 18.62 4.82 9.40
CA LEU A 197 19.04 5.96 10.25
C LEU A 197 19.72 5.52 11.54
N LEU A 198 19.29 4.43 12.16
CA LEU A 198 19.91 3.91 13.39
C LEU A 198 21.27 3.27 13.14
N THR A 199 21.49 2.70 11.96
CA THR A 199 22.76 2.05 11.58
C THR A 199 23.75 3.00 10.91
N ASN A 200 23.29 4.20 10.46
CA ASN A 200 24.10 5.22 9.82
C ASN A 200 24.17 6.50 10.66
N ASP A 201 25.05 6.52 11.68
CA ASP A 201 25.18 7.65 12.63
C ASP A 201 25.44 9.01 11.95
N GLU A 202 26.20 9.02 10.85
CA GLU A 202 26.48 10.24 10.08
C GLU A 202 25.18 10.81 9.48
N GLN A 203 24.40 9.99 8.81
CA GLN A 203 23.16 10.41 8.15
C GLN A 203 22.10 10.83 9.18
N ARG A 204 21.98 10.06 10.28
CA ARG A 204 21.13 10.43 11.41
C ARG A 204 21.53 11.77 12.00
N GLY A 205 22.84 12.01 12.19
CA GLY A 205 23.37 13.27 12.68
C GLY A 205 23.11 14.46 11.76
N LYS A 206 23.12 14.26 10.43
CA LYS A 206 22.75 15.29 9.45
C LYS A 206 21.27 15.63 9.57
N LEU A 207 20.38 14.63 9.61
CA LEU A 207 18.94 14.84 9.74
C LEU A 207 18.59 15.58 11.05
N HIS A 208 19.22 15.20 12.16
CA HIS A 208 19.02 15.87 13.46
C HIS A 208 19.44 17.34 13.44
N LYS A 209 20.56 17.67 12.76
CA LYS A 209 21.04 19.04 12.61
C LYS A 209 20.23 19.88 11.64
N ASN A 210 19.65 19.25 10.62
CA ASN A 210 18.86 19.90 9.59
C ASN A 210 17.59 19.08 9.30
N PRO A 211 16.50 19.29 10.07
CA PRO A 211 15.23 18.57 9.84
C PRO A 211 14.59 18.81 8.47
N GLN A 212 15.01 19.84 7.72
CA GLN A 212 14.54 20.07 6.35
C GLN A 212 14.96 18.95 5.37
N LEU A 213 15.90 18.10 5.77
CA LEU A 213 16.30 16.93 4.97
C LEU A 213 15.31 15.75 5.05
N VAL A 214 14.21 15.88 5.80
CA VAL A 214 13.24 14.78 5.96
C VAL A 214 12.68 14.29 4.62
N GLU A 215 12.33 15.20 3.70
CA GLU A 215 11.80 14.83 2.38
C GLU A 215 12.83 14.05 1.56
N SER A 216 14.08 14.55 1.45
CA SER A 216 15.14 13.85 0.73
C SER A 216 15.55 12.55 1.41
N CYS A 217 15.45 12.49 2.73
CA CYS A 217 15.67 11.26 3.50
C CYS A 217 14.63 10.18 3.14
N ILE A 218 13.35 10.54 3.06
CA ILE A 218 12.29 9.62 2.65
C ILE A 218 12.52 9.08 1.24
N GLU A 219 12.85 9.96 0.28
CA GLU A 219 13.17 9.55 -1.09
C GLU A 219 14.39 8.61 -1.14
N GLU A 220 15.42 8.86 -0.31
CA GLU A 220 16.59 7.99 -0.23
C GLU A 220 16.28 6.63 0.43
N VAL A 221 15.42 6.59 1.45
CA VAL A 221 14.92 5.33 2.02
C VAL A 221 14.21 4.51 0.94
N LEU A 222 13.31 5.13 0.19
CA LEU A 222 12.56 4.49 -0.90
C LEU A 222 13.47 3.96 -1.99
N ARG A 223 14.59 4.62 -2.26
CA ARG A 223 15.60 4.14 -3.20
C ARG A 223 16.43 3.00 -2.62
N PHE A 224 17.01 3.23 -1.44
CA PHE A 224 18.06 2.38 -0.86
C PHE A 224 17.51 1.04 -0.40
N ASP A 225 16.37 1.07 0.29
CA ASP A 225 15.68 -0.15 0.73
C ASP A 225 14.19 -0.08 0.43
N SER A 226 13.87 -0.23 -0.87
CA SER A 226 12.50 -0.13 -1.38
C SER A 226 11.57 -1.12 -0.69
N PRO A 227 10.38 -0.69 -0.25
CA PRO A 227 9.38 -1.58 0.35
C PRO A 227 8.96 -2.72 -0.56
N ILE A 228 8.95 -2.47 -1.87
CA ILE A 228 8.68 -3.46 -2.91
C ILE A 228 9.96 -3.68 -3.71
N GLN A 229 10.53 -4.89 -3.62
CA GLN A 229 11.78 -5.26 -4.27
C GLN A 229 11.60 -5.74 -5.71
N LEU A 230 10.46 -6.38 -5.99
CA LEU A 230 10.16 -7.01 -7.27
C LEU A 230 8.73 -6.70 -7.71
N ASN A 231 8.55 -6.54 -9.01
CA ASN A 231 7.24 -6.49 -9.63
C ASN A 231 7.19 -7.45 -10.82
N ASN A 232 6.01 -7.96 -11.14
CA ASN A 232 5.84 -8.99 -12.16
C ASN A 232 5.03 -8.47 -13.34
N ARG A 233 5.43 -8.91 -14.54
CA ARG A 233 4.71 -8.69 -15.80
C ARG A 233 4.61 -10.01 -16.56
N ARG A 234 3.70 -10.05 -17.52
CA ARG A 234 3.63 -11.12 -18.49
C ARG A 234 3.64 -10.54 -19.90
N ALA A 235 4.47 -11.07 -20.77
CA ALA A 235 4.52 -10.65 -22.16
C ALA A 235 3.20 -11.01 -22.85
N LEU A 236 2.50 -10.03 -23.43
CA LEU A 236 1.24 -10.24 -24.15
C LEU A 236 1.46 -10.65 -25.60
N GLU A 237 2.63 -10.39 -26.15
CA GLU A 237 3.10 -10.72 -27.49
C GLU A 237 4.60 -10.97 -27.46
N ASP A 238 5.16 -11.52 -28.53
CA ASP A 238 6.60 -11.62 -28.69
C ASP A 238 7.19 -10.22 -28.71
N THR A 239 8.18 -9.97 -27.86
CA THR A 239 8.81 -8.65 -27.71
C THR A 239 10.33 -8.79 -27.53
N GLU A 240 11.03 -7.68 -27.61
CA GLU A 240 12.48 -7.62 -27.38
C GLU A 240 12.80 -6.50 -26.37
N LEU A 241 13.70 -6.79 -25.46
CA LEU A 241 14.21 -5.81 -24.49
C LEU A 241 15.72 -5.96 -24.36
N GLY A 242 16.46 -4.88 -24.62
CA GLY A 242 17.93 -4.90 -24.53
C GLY A 242 18.62 -5.94 -25.42
N GLY A 243 18.05 -6.25 -26.60
CA GLY A 243 18.57 -7.28 -27.52
C GLY A 243 18.19 -8.72 -27.13
N VAL A 244 17.40 -8.90 -26.06
CA VAL A 244 16.93 -10.23 -25.63
C VAL A 244 15.47 -10.43 -26.07
N SER A 245 15.23 -11.51 -26.81
CA SER A 245 13.89 -11.90 -27.22
C SER A 245 13.09 -12.46 -26.05
N ILE A 246 11.88 -11.97 -25.85
CA ILE A 246 10.94 -12.38 -24.80
C ILE A 246 9.69 -12.92 -25.48
N PRO A 247 9.49 -14.25 -25.52
CA PRO A 247 8.30 -14.85 -26.14
C PRO A 247 7.00 -14.46 -25.43
N GLN A 248 5.90 -14.43 -26.19
CA GLN A 248 4.55 -14.28 -25.65
C GLN A 248 4.31 -15.28 -24.50
N GLY A 249 3.70 -14.80 -23.42
CA GLY A 249 3.39 -15.62 -22.24
C GLY A 249 4.53 -15.74 -21.24
N SER A 250 5.74 -15.24 -21.57
CA SER A 250 6.87 -15.23 -20.61
C SER A 250 6.55 -14.40 -19.38
N GLN A 251 6.95 -14.90 -18.21
CA GLN A 251 6.97 -14.13 -16.98
C GLN A 251 8.22 -13.24 -16.97
N VAL A 252 8.04 -11.97 -16.64
CA VAL A 252 9.11 -10.97 -16.56
C VAL A 252 9.11 -10.39 -15.15
N HIS A 253 10.23 -10.52 -14.45
CA HIS A 253 10.44 -9.93 -13.14
C HIS A 253 11.16 -8.59 -13.29
N LEU A 254 10.55 -7.53 -12.80
CA LEU A 254 11.14 -6.19 -12.73
C LEU A 254 11.79 -6.03 -11.37
N SER A 255 13.13 -6.01 -11.34
CA SER A 255 13.90 -5.81 -10.10
C SER A 255 13.94 -4.33 -9.76
N ILE A 256 13.02 -3.87 -8.92
CA ILE A 256 12.97 -2.48 -8.44
C ILE A 256 14.20 -2.18 -7.61
N GLY A 257 14.50 -3.04 -6.62
CA GLY A 257 15.69 -2.89 -5.79
C GLY A 257 16.98 -2.88 -6.62
N GLY A 258 17.09 -3.76 -7.64
CA GLY A 258 18.22 -3.76 -8.57
C GLY A 258 18.34 -2.47 -9.37
N GLY A 259 17.23 -1.96 -9.91
CA GLY A 259 17.23 -0.70 -10.65
C GLY A 259 17.59 0.51 -9.77
N ASN A 260 17.17 0.49 -8.50
CA ASN A 260 17.49 1.54 -7.52
C ASN A 260 18.96 1.52 -7.05
N HIS A 261 19.69 0.46 -7.38
CA HIS A 261 21.14 0.31 -7.13
C HIS A 261 21.98 0.30 -8.41
N ASP A 262 21.39 0.69 -9.54
CA ASP A 262 22.10 0.73 -10.82
C ASP A 262 23.17 1.85 -10.82
N PRO A 263 24.47 1.52 -10.99
CA PRO A 263 25.53 2.51 -11.02
C PRO A 263 25.52 3.39 -12.29
N GLU A 264 24.79 3.01 -13.34
CA GLU A 264 24.57 3.87 -14.51
C GLU A 264 23.56 4.98 -14.22
N GLN A 265 22.68 4.79 -13.23
CA GLN A 265 21.65 5.75 -12.84
C GLN A 265 22.05 6.53 -11.59
N PHE A 266 22.70 5.90 -10.62
CA PHE A 266 23.00 6.48 -9.31
C PHE A 266 24.50 6.48 -9.02
N ASP A 267 25.05 7.64 -8.65
CA ASP A 267 26.43 7.70 -8.12
C ASP A 267 26.48 7.04 -6.74
N ARG A 268 27.48 6.18 -6.51
CA ARG A 268 27.64 5.43 -5.26
C ARG A 268 26.34 4.77 -4.78
N PRO A 269 25.69 3.89 -5.58
CA PRO A 269 24.36 3.39 -5.30
C PRO A 269 24.25 2.59 -4.00
N GLY A 270 25.32 1.97 -3.54
CA GLY A 270 25.41 1.23 -2.28
C GLY A 270 25.65 2.10 -1.04
N GLN A 271 25.57 3.44 -1.15
CA GLN A 271 25.67 4.35 0.00
C GLN A 271 24.31 4.97 0.27
N PHE A 272 23.88 4.90 1.53
CA PHE A 272 22.71 5.62 2.03
C PHE A 272 23.12 7.09 2.25
N ASP A 273 22.53 7.99 1.47
CA ASP A 273 22.88 9.43 1.47
C ASP A 273 21.60 10.28 1.40
N ILE A 274 21.17 10.78 2.56
CA ILE A 274 19.94 11.57 2.69
C ILE A 274 20.00 12.95 2.00
N GLU A 275 21.18 13.37 1.52
CA GLU A 275 21.37 14.59 0.73
C GLU A 275 21.44 14.30 -0.78
N ARG A 276 21.14 13.07 -1.20
CA ARG A 276 21.16 12.68 -2.61
C ARG A 276 20.21 13.55 -3.43
N THR A 277 20.73 14.17 -4.48
CA THR A 277 19.95 14.96 -5.43
C THR A 277 19.61 14.15 -6.68
N GLY A 278 18.50 14.47 -7.34
CA GLY A 278 18.08 13.80 -8.56
C GLY A 278 17.71 12.32 -8.35
N ASN A 279 17.12 12.02 -7.21
CA ASN A 279 16.78 10.67 -6.79
C ASN A 279 15.57 10.12 -7.57
N LYS A 280 15.83 9.56 -8.78
CA LYS A 280 14.80 8.99 -9.68
C LYS A 280 14.61 7.51 -9.42
N HIS A 281 14.25 7.15 -8.20
CA HIS A 281 13.98 5.77 -7.84
C HIS A 281 12.69 5.21 -8.45
N LEU A 282 12.57 3.89 -8.41
CA LEU A 282 11.47 3.10 -9.00
C LEU A 282 10.47 2.58 -7.96
N ALA A 283 10.50 3.09 -6.73
CA ALA A 283 9.65 2.57 -5.65
C ALA A 283 8.15 2.85 -5.81
N PHE A 284 7.76 3.73 -6.76
CA PHE A 284 6.36 4.06 -7.10
C PHE A 284 6.06 3.84 -8.58
#